data_3934c119e296479d74f48a85c4a03463
#
_entry.id   3934c119e296479d74f48a85c4a03463
#
_cell.length_a   1.000
_cell.length_b   1.000
_cell.length_c   1.000
_cell.angle_alpha   90.00
_cell.angle_beta   90.00
_cell.angle_gamma   90.00
#
_symmetry.space_group_name_H-M   'P 1'
#
loop_
_entity.id
_entity.type
_entity.pdbx_description
1 polymer ?
#
loop_
_entity_poly.entity_id
_entity_poly.type
_entity_poly.pdbx_seq_one_letter_code
_entity_poly.pdbx_strand_id
1 'polypeptide(L)'
;SLITSNPAVELDRTAKAVFLDNGTRVPYDKLLLATGALPRKLLVPGADLPQVRTLRTYEDAMALREAITLGKHIIIIGGGFIGLEVASSARKRGAEVTLIEGLPRVLSRGVPEDVAAVVAKRHADEGVDIRTSTGLTGFEAKGDRVGVQLADGSGIIGDLVLVGIGAVPVTELATQAGLAID
;
A
#
# COMPACT_ATOMS: atom_id res chain seq x y z
N SER A 1 12.87 25.22 14.10
CA SER A 1 13.97 24.58 13.34
C SER A 1 13.52 23.22 12.84
N LEU A 2 14.00 22.79 11.67
CA LEU A 2 13.84 21.45 11.12
C LEU A 2 15.15 20.67 11.29
N ILE A 3 15.06 19.46 11.88
CA ILE A 3 16.19 18.54 12.00
C ILE A 3 15.89 17.38 11.05
N THR A 4 16.78 17.15 10.09
CA THR A 4 16.68 16.07 9.10
C THR A 4 17.80 15.05 9.28
N SER A 5 17.62 13.83 8.73
CA SER A 5 18.63 12.76 8.76
C SER A 5 19.05 12.28 10.16
N ASN A 6 18.20 12.52 11.16
CA ASN A 6 18.41 12.09 12.53
C ASN A 6 17.08 11.55 13.09
N PRO A 7 16.82 10.25 12.96
CA PRO A 7 15.61 9.62 13.50
C PRO A 7 15.49 9.81 15.01
N ALA A 8 14.26 10.00 15.48
CA ALA A 8 13.96 9.92 16.91
C ALA A 8 13.92 8.43 17.30
N VAL A 9 14.70 8.05 18.31
CA VAL A 9 14.87 6.66 18.74
C VAL A 9 14.32 6.38 20.13
N GLU A 10 14.15 7.43 20.96
CA GLU A 10 13.63 7.30 22.30
C GLU A 10 12.82 8.55 22.70
N LEU A 11 11.78 8.32 23.51
CA LEU A 11 10.97 9.36 24.11
C LEU A 11 10.94 9.20 25.63
N ASP A 12 11.55 10.15 26.36
CA ASP A 12 11.45 10.26 27.81
C ASP A 12 10.34 11.25 28.17
N ARG A 13 9.21 10.74 28.66
CA ARG A 13 8.05 11.53 29.07
C ARG A 13 8.28 12.30 30.37
N THR A 14 9.10 11.76 31.26
CA THR A 14 9.40 12.38 32.57
C THR A 14 10.32 13.57 32.40
N ALA A 15 11.42 13.38 31.62
CA ALA A 15 12.35 14.43 31.29
C ALA A 15 11.85 15.37 30.19
N LYS A 16 10.69 15.10 29.59
CA LYS A 16 10.12 15.80 28.43
C LYS A 16 11.17 16.00 27.33
N ALA A 17 11.76 14.92 26.88
CA ALA A 17 12.81 14.93 25.88
C ALA A 17 12.65 13.83 24.84
N VAL A 18 13.00 14.14 23.60
CA VAL A 18 13.19 13.18 22.51
C VAL A 18 14.68 13.00 22.30
N PHE A 19 15.13 11.76 22.18
CA PHE A 19 16.51 11.43 21.83
C PHE A 19 16.60 11.00 20.37
N LEU A 20 17.56 11.56 19.67
CA LEU A 20 17.87 11.22 18.28
C LEU A 20 18.95 10.15 18.23
N ASP A 21 19.06 9.46 17.10
CA ASP A 21 20.05 8.38 16.90
C ASP A 21 21.51 8.81 17.03
N ASN A 22 21.79 10.10 16.79
CA ASN A 22 23.12 10.70 17.01
C ASN A 22 23.40 11.13 18.46
N GLY A 23 22.51 10.78 19.42
CA GLY A 23 22.62 11.14 20.83
C GLY A 23 22.13 12.55 21.17
N THR A 24 21.65 13.34 20.22
CA THR A 24 21.11 14.67 20.50
C THR A 24 19.83 14.56 21.31
N ARG A 25 19.74 15.35 22.40
CA ARG A 25 18.55 15.51 23.23
C ARG A 25 17.77 16.73 22.79
N VAL A 26 16.49 16.56 22.44
CA VAL A 26 15.58 17.64 22.07
C VAL A 26 14.50 17.79 23.15
N PRO A 27 14.52 18.84 23.97
CA PRO A 27 13.50 19.07 24.98
C PRO A 27 12.20 19.58 24.33
N TYR A 28 11.06 19.32 24.99
CA TYR A 28 9.75 19.80 24.54
C TYR A 28 8.83 20.16 25.72
N ASP A 29 7.93 21.07 25.49
CA ASP A 29 6.81 21.34 26.41
C ASP A 29 5.59 20.48 26.06
N LYS A 30 5.28 20.38 24.75
CA LYS A 30 4.25 19.52 24.15
C LYS A 30 4.85 18.84 22.93
N LEU A 31 4.52 17.56 22.75
CA LEU A 31 5.02 16.75 21.63
C LEU A 31 3.86 16.19 20.82
N LEU A 32 3.94 16.35 19.52
CA LEU A 32 3.10 15.64 18.56
C LEU A 32 3.91 14.51 17.93
N LEU A 33 3.43 13.27 18.06
CA LEU A 33 3.98 12.12 17.35
C LEU A 33 3.25 11.99 15.99
N ALA A 34 3.98 12.16 14.91
CA ALA A 34 3.49 12.07 13.54
C ALA A 34 4.38 11.10 12.74
N THR A 35 4.55 9.89 13.27
CA THR A 35 5.48 8.86 12.80
C THR A 35 5.04 8.16 11.50
N GLY A 36 3.83 8.47 11.03
CA GLY A 36 3.30 7.93 9.78
C GLY A 36 2.82 6.48 9.88
N ALA A 37 2.80 5.80 8.73
CA ALA A 37 2.34 4.42 8.61
C ALA A 37 3.13 3.70 7.53
N LEU A 38 3.21 2.37 7.62
CA LEU A 38 3.81 1.49 6.61
C LEU A 38 2.72 0.74 5.84
N PRO A 39 2.96 0.38 4.57
CA PRO A 39 2.05 -0.49 3.83
C PRO A 39 1.83 -1.80 4.57
N ARG A 40 0.58 -2.26 4.64
CA ARG A 40 0.28 -3.58 5.16
C ARG A 40 0.86 -4.64 4.23
N LYS A 41 1.66 -5.54 4.78
CA LYS A 41 2.25 -6.65 4.03
C LYS A 41 1.24 -7.79 3.88
N LEU A 42 1.25 -8.44 2.73
CA LEU A 42 0.61 -9.74 2.53
C LEU A 42 1.53 -10.84 3.08
N LEU A 43 0.95 -11.71 3.90
CA LEU A 43 1.66 -12.85 4.48
C LEU A 43 1.31 -14.12 3.70
N VAL A 44 1.68 -14.14 2.43
CA VAL A 44 1.47 -15.26 1.51
C VAL A 44 2.77 -15.60 0.78
N PRO A 45 2.95 -16.85 0.29
CA PRO A 45 4.11 -17.23 -0.50
C PRO A 45 4.34 -16.29 -1.68
N GLY A 46 5.59 -15.93 -1.93
CA GLY A 46 6.00 -15.08 -3.05
C GLY A 46 5.69 -13.59 -2.92
N ALA A 47 5.23 -13.12 -1.75
CA ALA A 47 4.97 -11.69 -1.53
C ALA A 47 6.24 -10.80 -1.54
N ASP A 48 7.41 -11.41 -1.52
CA ASP A 48 8.74 -10.79 -1.59
C ASP A 48 9.36 -10.77 -3.00
N LEU A 49 8.65 -11.28 -4.00
CA LEU A 49 9.10 -11.24 -5.39
C LEU A 49 9.30 -9.79 -5.85
N PRO A 50 10.33 -9.49 -6.67
CA PRO A 50 10.64 -8.13 -7.10
C PRO A 50 9.53 -7.46 -7.93
N GLN A 51 8.65 -8.26 -8.53
CA GLN A 51 7.48 -7.78 -9.26
C GLN A 51 6.30 -7.42 -8.33
N VAL A 52 6.33 -7.81 -7.04
CA VAL A 52 5.30 -7.50 -6.05
C VAL A 52 5.73 -6.26 -5.28
N ARG A 53 5.01 -5.16 -5.45
CA ARG A 53 5.37 -3.84 -4.92
C ARG A 53 4.25 -3.22 -4.11
N THR A 54 4.62 -2.29 -3.26
CA THR A 54 3.70 -1.40 -2.54
C THR A 54 3.91 0.04 -3.00
N LEU A 55 3.04 0.95 -2.61
CA LEU A 55 3.17 2.39 -2.85
C LEU A 55 3.06 3.15 -1.53
N ARG A 56 4.16 3.80 -1.14
CA ARG A 56 4.21 4.62 0.07
C ARG A 56 5.05 5.87 -0.10
N THR A 57 6.21 5.77 -0.77
CA THR A 57 7.18 6.84 -0.90
C THR A 57 7.17 7.45 -2.30
N TYR A 58 7.90 8.55 -2.45
CA TYR A 58 8.13 9.15 -3.77
C TYR A 58 8.91 8.19 -4.68
N GLU A 59 9.89 7.48 -4.14
CA GLU A 59 10.70 6.49 -4.85
C GLU A 59 9.84 5.33 -5.35
N ASP A 60 8.90 4.84 -4.53
CA ASP A 60 7.93 3.83 -4.95
C ASP A 60 7.09 4.34 -6.14
N ALA A 61 6.61 5.58 -6.05
CA ALA A 61 5.80 6.18 -7.11
C ALA A 61 6.58 6.32 -8.41
N MET A 62 7.85 6.72 -8.35
CA MET A 62 8.73 6.83 -9.53
C MET A 62 9.01 5.46 -10.14
N ALA A 63 9.33 4.46 -9.32
CA ALA A 63 9.58 3.10 -9.79
C ALA A 63 8.32 2.46 -10.42
N LEU A 64 7.14 2.69 -9.84
CA LEU A 64 5.87 2.27 -10.44
C LEU A 64 5.61 2.99 -11.77
N ARG A 65 5.84 4.29 -11.82
CA ARG A 65 5.67 5.09 -13.03
C ARG A 65 6.55 4.57 -14.18
N GLU A 66 7.78 4.17 -13.92
CA GLU A 66 8.69 3.61 -14.92
C GLU A 66 8.24 2.21 -15.37
N ALA A 67 7.77 1.38 -14.44
CA ALA A 67 7.34 0.02 -14.73
C ALA A 67 5.99 -0.06 -15.46
N ILE A 68 5.07 0.90 -15.21
CA ILE A 68 3.73 0.95 -15.83
C ILE A 68 3.83 1.62 -17.20
N THR A 69 3.88 0.82 -18.26
CA THR A 69 4.00 1.28 -19.65
C THR A 69 2.95 0.63 -20.53
N LEU A 70 2.82 1.10 -21.76
CA LEU A 70 1.91 0.58 -22.78
C LEU A 70 2.08 -0.94 -22.94
N GLY A 71 0.98 -1.67 -22.95
CA GLY A 71 0.93 -3.12 -23.18
C GLY A 71 1.36 -3.97 -21.98
N LYS A 72 1.77 -3.38 -20.87
CA LYS A 72 2.03 -4.11 -19.62
C LYS A 72 0.71 -4.47 -18.94
N HIS A 73 0.67 -5.64 -18.29
CA HIS A 73 -0.45 -6.05 -17.45
C HIS A 73 -0.12 -5.83 -15.98
N ILE A 74 -0.85 -4.93 -15.35
CA ILE A 74 -0.70 -4.57 -13.94
C ILE A 74 -1.82 -5.22 -13.14
N ILE A 75 -1.45 -6.02 -12.15
CA ILE A 75 -2.41 -6.63 -11.23
C ILE A 75 -2.39 -5.81 -9.93
N ILE A 76 -3.56 -5.40 -9.47
CA ILE A 76 -3.70 -4.57 -8.25
C ILE A 76 -4.46 -5.39 -7.21
N ILE A 77 -3.85 -5.56 -6.04
CA ILE A 77 -4.46 -6.24 -4.89
C ILE A 77 -4.96 -5.19 -3.91
N GLY A 78 -6.28 -5.09 -3.78
CA GLY A 78 -6.97 -4.13 -2.93
C GLY A 78 -7.67 -3.02 -3.70
N GLY A 79 -8.99 -2.96 -3.59
CA GLY A 79 -9.88 -1.97 -4.20
C GLY A 79 -10.11 -0.72 -3.35
N GLY A 80 -9.12 -0.30 -2.56
CA GLY A 80 -9.11 0.96 -1.83
C GLY A 80 -8.71 2.15 -2.72
N PHE A 81 -8.57 3.34 -2.10
CA PHE A 81 -8.22 4.57 -2.81
C PHE A 81 -6.93 4.43 -3.63
N ILE A 82 -5.84 3.97 -3.01
CA ILE A 82 -4.54 3.81 -3.69
C ILE A 82 -4.65 2.86 -4.88
N GLY A 83 -5.31 1.71 -4.70
CA GLY A 83 -5.49 0.73 -5.77
C GLY A 83 -6.24 1.32 -6.98
N LEU A 84 -7.33 2.02 -6.73
CA LEU A 84 -8.13 2.66 -7.79
C LEU A 84 -7.39 3.82 -8.48
N GLU A 85 -6.66 4.65 -7.73
CA GLU A 85 -5.84 5.72 -8.30
C GLU A 85 -4.73 5.19 -9.21
N VAL A 86 -4.04 4.12 -8.78
CA VAL A 86 -3.03 3.46 -9.60
C VAL A 86 -3.68 2.77 -10.81
N ALA A 87 -4.84 2.12 -10.66
CA ALA A 87 -5.59 1.54 -11.76
C ALA A 87 -5.91 2.58 -12.84
N SER A 88 -6.45 3.74 -12.43
CA SER A 88 -6.73 4.85 -13.34
C SER A 88 -5.46 5.36 -14.04
N SER A 89 -4.37 5.53 -13.29
CA SER A 89 -3.10 6.01 -13.82
C SER A 89 -2.48 5.00 -14.81
N ALA A 90 -2.56 3.71 -14.51
CA ALA A 90 -2.06 2.63 -15.36
C ALA A 90 -2.84 2.56 -16.68
N ARG A 91 -4.18 2.64 -16.63
CA ARG A 91 -5.02 2.68 -17.84
C ARG A 91 -4.69 3.87 -18.72
N LYS A 92 -4.53 5.08 -18.16
CA LYS A 92 -4.12 6.27 -18.91
C LYS A 92 -2.77 6.13 -19.60
N ARG A 93 -1.91 5.27 -19.09
CA ARG A 93 -0.58 4.96 -19.67
C ARG A 93 -0.64 3.79 -20.67
N GLY A 94 -1.83 3.24 -20.95
CA GLY A 94 -2.05 2.16 -21.91
C GLY A 94 -1.74 0.75 -21.38
N ALA A 95 -1.61 0.60 -20.06
CA ALA A 95 -1.46 -0.71 -19.44
C ALA A 95 -2.81 -1.44 -19.34
N GLU A 96 -2.80 -2.76 -19.38
CA GLU A 96 -3.93 -3.59 -18.95
C GLU A 96 -3.98 -3.63 -17.42
N VAL A 97 -5.17 -3.64 -16.84
CA VAL A 97 -5.32 -3.63 -15.38
C VAL A 97 -6.36 -4.64 -14.94
N THR A 98 -5.96 -5.54 -14.03
CA THR A 98 -6.88 -6.37 -13.24
C THR A 98 -6.77 -5.94 -11.78
N LEU A 99 -7.89 -5.55 -11.17
CA LEU A 99 -8.00 -5.20 -9.76
C LEU A 99 -8.72 -6.31 -9.00
N ILE A 100 -8.07 -6.86 -7.98
CA ILE A 100 -8.58 -7.94 -7.12
C ILE A 100 -8.91 -7.35 -5.75
N GLU A 101 -10.15 -7.52 -5.31
CA GLU A 101 -10.65 -7.10 -4.01
C GLU A 101 -11.30 -8.28 -3.29
N GLY A 102 -10.83 -8.58 -2.07
CA GLY A 102 -11.36 -9.67 -1.25
C GLY A 102 -12.76 -9.40 -0.69
N LEU A 103 -13.16 -8.14 -0.58
CA LEU A 103 -14.48 -7.73 -0.12
C LEU A 103 -15.49 -7.68 -1.28
N PRO A 104 -16.80 -7.68 -0.99
CA PRO A 104 -17.84 -7.69 -2.02
C PRO A 104 -17.87 -6.46 -2.94
N ARG A 105 -17.23 -5.37 -2.57
CA ARG A 105 -17.14 -4.15 -3.37
C ARG A 105 -15.85 -3.38 -3.11
N VAL A 106 -15.45 -2.55 -4.04
CA VAL A 106 -14.37 -1.57 -3.83
C VAL A 106 -14.78 -0.50 -2.81
N LEU A 107 -13.82 0.16 -2.19
CA LEU A 107 -14.00 1.24 -1.20
C LEU A 107 -14.90 0.86 0.00
N SER A 108 -14.96 -0.43 0.35
CA SER A 108 -15.89 -0.97 1.37
C SER A 108 -15.74 -0.32 2.75
N ARG A 109 -14.56 0.22 3.08
CA ARG A 109 -14.24 0.68 4.44
C ARG A 109 -14.48 2.16 4.69
N GLY A 110 -14.74 2.96 3.68
CA GLY A 110 -14.77 4.40 3.89
C GLY A 110 -15.71 5.18 2.99
N VAL A 111 -16.48 4.48 2.13
CA VAL A 111 -17.33 5.16 1.14
C VAL A 111 -18.70 4.46 1.12
N PRO A 112 -19.83 5.23 1.09
CA PRO A 112 -21.17 4.66 0.90
C PRO A 112 -21.26 3.81 -0.37
N GLU A 113 -22.15 2.83 -0.39
CA GLU A 113 -22.22 1.83 -1.45
C GLU A 113 -22.58 2.43 -2.81
N ASP A 114 -23.52 3.34 -2.84
CA ASP A 114 -23.97 4.04 -4.05
C ASP A 114 -22.83 4.84 -4.70
N VAL A 115 -22.02 5.54 -3.88
CA VAL A 115 -20.84 6.26 -4.36
C VAL A 115 -19.77 5.31 -4.86
N ALA A 116 -19.51 4.22 -4.11
CA ALA A 116 -18.54 3.20 -4.52
C ALA A 116 -18.93 2.52 -5.83
N ALA A 117 -20.25 2.28 -6.07
CA ALA A 117 -20.76 1.72 -7.31
C ALA A 117 -20.49 2.63 -8.52
N VAL A 118 -20.66 3.96 -8.36
CA VAL A 118 -20.32 4.93 -9.42
C VAL A 118 -18.83 4.88 -9.76
N VAL A 119 -17.96 4.81 -8.74
CA VAL A 119 -16.50 4.73 -8.94
C VAL A 119 -16.12 3.42 -9.62
N ALA A 120 -16.67 2.28 -9.17
CA ALA A 120 -16.41 0.97 -9.77
C ALA A 120 -16.83 0.95 -11.24
N LYS A 121 -18.05 1.44 -11.52
CA LYS A 121 -18.54 1.53 -12.90
C LYS A 121 -17.63 2.36 -13.78
N ARG A 122 -17.17 3.53 -13.30
CA ARG A 122 -16.27 4.39 -14.09
C ARG A 122 -14.96 3.67 -14.42
N HIS A 123 -14.37 2.95 -13.47
CA HIS A 123 -13.15 2.18 -13.72
C HIS A 123 -13.38 1.04 -14.71
N ALA A 124 -14.50 0.33 -14.59
CA ALA A 124 -14.86 -0.73 -15.54
C ALA A 124 -15.07 -0.18 -16.96
N ASP A 125 -15.78 0.95 -17.10
CA ASP A 125 -15.98 1.64 -18.38
C ASP A 125 -14.65 2.06 -19.04
N GLU A 126 -13.63 2.37 -18.25
CA GLU A 126 -12.26 2.68 -18.71
C GLU A 126 -11.39 1.41 -18.90
N GLY A 127 -11.97 0.22 -18.79
CA GLY A 127 -11.33 -1.05 -19.09
C GLY A 127 -10.50 -1.66 -17.96
N VAL A 128 -10.80 -1.32 -16.70
CA VAL A 128 -10.26 -2.05 -15.54
C VAL A 128 -11.10 -3.31 -15.31
N ASP A 129 -10.46 -4.49 -15.32
CA ASP A 129 -11.08 -5.75 -14.89
C ASP A 129 -11.13 -5.80 -13.36
N ILE A 130 -12.32 -5.54 -12.79
CA ILE A 130 -12.51 -5.51 -11.33
C ILE A 130 -13.11 -6.84 -10.89
N ARG A 131 -12.39 -7.55 -10.01
CA ARG A 131 -12.79 -8.83 -9.40
C ARG A 131 -12.96 -8.66 -7.91
N THR A 132 -14.19 -8.54 -7.46
CA THR A 132 -14.58 -8.47 -6.04
C THR A 132 -14.83 -9.86 -5.47
N SER A 133 -14.92 -9.99 -4.14
CA SER A 133 -15.08 -11.27 -3.42
C SER A 133 -14.02 -12.30 -3.84
N THR A 134 -12.85 -11.85 -4.26
CA THR A 134 -11.79 -12.68 -4.83
C THR A 134 -10.57 -12.65 -3.90
N GLY A 135 -10.30 -13.77 -3.25
CA GLY A 135 -9.11 -13.97 -2.42
C GLY A 135 -7.91 -14.42 -3.26
N LEU A 136 -6.72 -14.20 -2.72
CA LEU A 136 -5.48 -14.75 -3.29
C LEU A 136 -4.78 -15.65 -2.26
N THR A 137 -4.02 -16.64 -2.76
CA THR A 137 -3.28 -17.60 -1.93
C THR A 137 -1.77 -17.44 -2.04
N GLY A 138 -1.26 -16.77 -3.07
CA GLY A 138 0.17 -16.57 -3.24
C GLY A 138 0.56 -15.95 -4.58
N PHE A 139 1.86 -15.78 -4.73
CA PHE A 139 2.50 -15.33 -5.96
C PHE A 139 3.56 -16.34 -6.38
N GLU A 140 3.80 -16.44 -7.68
CA GLU A 140 4.78 -17.34 -8.28
C GLU A 140 5.58 -16.60 -9.36
N ALA A 141 6.89 -16.78 -9.36
CA ALA A 141 7.73 -16.25 -10.43
C ALA A 141 7.44 -16.97 -11.77
N LYS A 142 7.24 -16.20 -12.84
CA LYS A 142 6.99 -16.69 -14.21
C LYS A 142 7.99 -16.02 -15.17
N GLY A 143 9.28 -16.34 -15.02
CA GLY A 143 10.34 -15.63 -15.70
C GLY A 143 10.46 -14.20 -15.17
N ASP A 144 10.36 -13.22 -16.07
CA ASP A 144 10.30 -11.79 -15.77
C ASP A 144 8.91 -11.28 -15.33
N ARG A 145 7.89 -12.15 -15.40
CA ARG A 145 6.50 -11.88 -14.99
C ARG A 145 6.16 -12.54 -13.65
N VAL A 146 4.99 -12.24 -13.12
CA VAL A 146 4.48 -12.79 -11.87
C VAL A 146 3.11 -13.41 -12.06
N GLY A 147 2.92 -14.61 -11.55
CA GLY A 147 1.63 -15.27 -11.43
C GLY A 147 0.99 -14.98 -10.08
N VAL A 148 -0.27 -14.57 -10.07
CA VAL A 148 -1.13 -14.42 -8.89
C VAL A 148 -2.01 -15.65 -8.81
N GLN A 149 -1.93 -16.40 -7.70
CA GLN A 149 -2.76 -17.57 -7.45
C GLN A 149 -4.01 -17.15 -6.69
N LEU A 150 -5.18 -17.43 -7.22
CA LEU A 150 -6.47 -17.08 -6.60
C LEU A 150 -7.00 -18.21 -5.72
N ALA A 151 -7.89 -17.86 -4.78
CA ALA A 151 -8.45 -18.81 -3.83
C ALA A 151 -9.38 -19.86 -4.47
N ASP A 152 -9.90 -19.59 -5.67
CA ASP A 152 -10.70 -20.52 -6.45
C ASP A 152 -9.86 -21.53 -7.28
N GLY A 153 -8.54 -21.47 -7.16
CA GLY A 153 -7.59 -22.30 -7.89
C GLY A 153 -7.20 -21.78 -9.27
N SER A 154 -7.81 -20.69 -9.73
CA SER A 154 -7.38 -20.02 -10.96
C SER A 154 -6.16 -19.12 -10.75
N GLY A 155 -5.58 -18.61 -11.83
CA GLY A 155 -4.42 -17.73 -11.76
C GLY A 155 -4.43 -16.63 -12.81
N ILE A 156 -3.70 -15.56 -12.55
CA ILE A 156 -3.53 -14.44 -13.48
C ILE A 156 -2.03 -14.17 -13.59
N ILE A 157 -1.54 -13.95 -14.81
CA ILE A 157 -0.12 -13.60 -15.04
C ILE A 157 -0.05 -12.13 -15.45
N GLY A 158 0.75 -11.35 -14.71
CA GLY A 158 1.00 -9.95 -15.00
C GLY A 158 2.49 -9.61 -15.03
N ASP A 159 2.81 -8.39 -15.41
CA ASP A 159 4.17 -7.87 -15.40
C ASP A 159 4.56 -7.28 -14.05
N LEU A 160 3.57 -6.78 -13.31
CA LEU A 160 3.73 -6.15 -12.01
C LEU A 160 2.49 -6.38 -11.15
N VAL A 161 2.70 -6.58 -9.86
CA VAL A 161 1.64 -6.57 -8.84
C VAL A 161 1.83 -5.35 -7.94
N LEU A 162 0.77 -4.56 -7.75
CA LEU A 162 0.69 -3.55 -6.70
C LEU A 162 -0.14 -4.09 -5.54
N VAL A 163 0.40 -4.09 -4.33
CA VAL A 163 -0.33 -4.45 -3.11
C VAL A 163 -0.77 -3.18 -2.39
N GLY A 164 -2.09 -2.94 -2.34
CA GLY A 164 -2.72 -1.76 -1.76
C GLY A 164 -3.81 -2.10 -0.74
N ILE A 165 -3.52 -2.96 0.25
CA ILE A 165 -4.47 -3.51 1.22
C ILE A 165 -4.58 -2.75 2.54
N GLY A 166 -4.12 -1.50 2.55
CA GLY A 166 -4.12 -0.61 3.71
C GLY A 166 -2.74 -0.38 4.30
N ALA A 167 -2.72 0.32 5.43
CA ALA A 167 -1.50 0.71 6.12
C ALA A 167 -1.58 0.35 7.62
N VAL A 168 -0.42 0.25 8.25
CA VAL A 168 -0.25 0.03 9.69
C VAL A 168 0.47 1.25 10.25
N PRO A 169 -0.10 1.95 11.26
CA PRO A 169 0.57 3.06 11.92
C PRO A 169 1.92 2.63 12.53
N VAL A 170 2.92 3.52 12.47
CA VAL A 170 4.21 3.31 13.12
C VAL A 170 4.08 3.78 14.57
N THR A 171 3.90 2.85 15.50
CA THR A 171 3.57 3.14 16.92
C THR A 171 4.69 2.80 17.90
N GLU A 172 5.83 2.29 17.43
CA GLU A 172 6.90 1.75 18.27
C GLU A 172 7.40 2.77 19.30
N LEU A 173 7.66 4.01 18.87
CA LEU A 173 8.14 5.08 19.76
C LEU A 173 7.09 5.43 20.83
N ALA A 174 5.83 5.46 20.46
CA ALA A 174 4.72 5.71 21.37
C ALA A 174 4.54 4.57 22.38
N THR A 175 4.62 3.32 21.90
CA THR A 175 4.51 2.12 22.73
C THR A 175 5.65 2.03 23.75
N GLN A 176 6.88 2.25 23.30
CA GLN A 176 8.08 2.26 24.18
C GLN A 176 8.00 3.34 25.26
N ALA A 177 7.37 4.49 24.94
CA ALA A 177 7.12 5.56 25.89
C ALA A 177 5.92 5.31 26.84
N GLY A 178 5.26 4.14 26.75
CA GLY A 178 4.12 3.79 27.58
C GLY A 178 2.85 4.60 27.28
N LEU A 179 2.67 5.03 26.04
CA LEU A 179 1.41 5.64 25.58
C LEU A 179 0.39 4.55 25.24
N ALA A 180 -0.89 4.84 25.50
CA ALA A 180 -1.97 3.98 25.04
C ALA A 180 -2.09 4.05 23.52
N ILE A 181 -2.26 2.90 22.88
CA ILE A 181 -2.44 2.76 21.44
C ILE A 181 -3.78 2.09 21.18
N ASP A 182 -4.57 2.62 20.26
CA ASP A 182 -5.86 2.06 19.81
C ASP A 182 -5.66 0.96 18.75
#